data_3b6faec023120c5ff9e163360bdb66f1
#
_entry.id   3b6faec023120c5ff9e163360bdb66f1
#
_cell.length_a   1.000
_cell.length_b   1.000
_cell.length_c   1.000
_cell.angle_alpha   90.00
_cell.angle_beta   90.00
_cell.angle_gamma   90.00
#
_symmetry.space_group_name_H-M   'P 1'
#
loop_
_entity.id
_entity.type
_entity.pdbx_description
1 polymer ?
#
loop_
_entity_poly.entity_id
_entity_poly.type
_entity_poly.pdbx_seq_one_letter_code
_entity_poly.pdbx_strand_id
1 'polypeptide(L)'
;AEHKVSIDHVRDLMSMLPDDFPICACAADVAEARALAELGPTFIAVEPPELIGGDISVTTADPAIVSDTVAAVKEVNSNVRVLCGAGVKNGQDVATAISLGAEGVLLASGVTKARDVASVLSDLVSLI
;
A
#
# COMPACT_ATOMS: atom_id res chain seq x y z
N ALA A 1 18.71 -2.24 -10.22
CA ALA A 1 17.80 -3.20 -9.59
C ALA A 1 17.66 -2.82 -8.12
N GLU A 2 16.46 -2.61 -7.66
CA GLU A 2 16.20 -2.33 -6.26
C GLU A 2 16.48 -3.59 -5.43
N HIS A 3 17.14 -3.42 -4.29
CA HIS A 3 17.38 -4.52 -3.38
C HIS A 3 16.18 -4.64 -2.44
N LYS A 4 15.51 -5.78 -2.50
CA LYS A 4 14.43 -6.08 -1.57
C LYS A 4 15.01 -6.17 -0.15
N VAL A 5 14.40 -5.43 0.77
CA VAL A 5 14.79 -5.43 2.19
C VAL A 5 14.15 -6.64 2.86
N SER A 6 14.90 -7.38 3.68
CA SER A 6 14.34 -8.49 4.45
C SER A 6 13.50 -8.01 5.63
N ILE A 7 12.61 -8.85 6.12
CA ILE A 7 11.79 -8.56 7.31
C ILE A 7 12.66 -8.29 8.54
N ASP A 8 13.80 -8.97 8.67
CA ASP A 8 14.74 -8.70 9.76
C ASP A 8 15.36 -7.30 9.69
N HIS A 9 15.71 -6.82 8.49
CA HIS A 9 16.17 -5.44 8.32
C HIS A 9 15.07 -4.43 8.66
N VAL A 10 13.80 -4.71 8.33
CA VAL A 10 12.67 -3.84 8.73
C VAL A 10 12.56 -3.81 10.25
N ARG A 11 12.65 -4.97 10.92
CA ARG A 11 12.64 -5.05 12.38
C ARG A 11 13.77 -4.25 13.02
N ASP A 12 15.00 -4.40 12.50
CA ASP A 12 16.17 -3.68 12.99
C ASP A 12 15.99 -2.17 12.82
N LEU A 13 15.51 -1.71 11.65
CA LEU A 13 15.20 -0.31 11.39
C LEU A 13 14.16 0.22 12.38
N MET A 14 13.08 -0.51 12.62
CA MET A 14 12.04 -0.12 13.55
C MET A 14 12.58 0.04 14.97
N SER A 15 13.53 -0.83 15.39
CA SER A 15 14.15 -0.74 16.71
C SER A 15 15.04 0.48 16.91
N MET A 16 15.47 1.13 15.84
CA MET A 16 16.31 2.34 15.86
C MET A 16 15.50 3.65 15.89
N LEU A 17 14.20 3.56 15.64
CA LEU A 17 13.30 4.70 15.53
C LEU A 17 12.50 4.89 16.84
N PRO A 18 12.03 6.10 17.14
CA PRO A 18 11.07 6.31 18.23
C PRO A 18 9.82 5.46 18.07
N ASP A 19 9.22 5.00 19.17
CA ASP A 19 8.04 4.11 19.17
C ASP A 19 6.82 4.71 18.45
N ASP A 20 6.72 6.03 18.41
CA ASP A 20 5.64 6.78 17.75
C ASP A 20 5.97 7.20 16.30
N PHE A 21 7.14 6.82 15.79
CA PHE A 21 7.53 7.17 14.42
C PHE A 21 6.70 6.40 13.40
N PRO A 22 5.95 7.09 12.50
CA PRO A 22 5.09 6.40 11.56
C PRO A 22 5.91 5.68 10.47
N ILE A 23 5.68 4.38 10.33
CA ILE A 23 6.36 3.53 9.35
C ILE A 23 5.33 2.95 8.39
N CYS A 24 5.63 3.03 7.10
CA CYS A 24 4.92 2.31 6.05
C CYS A 24 5.85 1.23 5.47
N ALA A 25 5.50 -0.03 5.65
CA ALA A 25 6.21 -1.16 5.08
C ALA A 25 5.50 -1.62 3.79
N CYS A 26 6.25 -1.74 2.67
CA CYS A 26 5.71 -2.25 1.42
C CYS A 26 5.83 -3.77 1.37
N ALA A 27 4.77 -4.45 0.94
CA ALA A 27 4.68 -5.89 0.77
C ALA A 27 4.38 -6.23 -0.69
N ALA A 28 5.08 -7.21 -1.24
CA ALA A 28 4.86 -7.68 -2.59
C ALA A 28 3.62 -8.56 -2.72
N ASP A 29 3.25 -9.24 -1.64
CA ASP A 29 2.14 -10.20 -1.60
C ASP A 29 1.53 -10.32 -0.20
N VAL A 30 0.47 -11.13 -0.09
CA VAL A 30 -0.27 -11.38 1.16
C VAL A 30 0.61 -12.01 2.24
N ALA A 31 1.49 -12.94 1.88
CA ALA A 31 2.33 -13.64 2.84
C ALA A 31 3.35 -12.70 3.48
N GLU A 32 3.97 -11.83 2.67
CA GLU A 32 4.89 -10.81 3.15
C GLU A 32 4.18 -9.75 4.00
N ALA A 33 2.97 -9.31 3.59
CA ALA A 33 2.17 -8.39 4.38
C ALA A 33 1.82 -8.97 5.76
N ARG A 34 1.44 -10.24 5.83
CA ARG A 34 1.17 -10.95 7.08
C ARG A 34 2.39 -10.96 8.00
N ALA A 35 3.57 -11.29 7.46
CA ALA A 35 4.80 -11.34 8.24
C ALA A 35 5.24 -9.94 8.73
N LEU A 36 5.05 -8.89 7.91
CA LEU A 36 5.31 -7.51 8.31
C LEU A 36 4.32 -7.04 9.40
N ALA A 37 3.08 -7.50 9.38
CA ALA A 37 2.08 -7.15 10.38
C ALA A 37 2.46 -7.60 11.80
N GLU A 38 3.24 -8.68 11.94
CA GLU A 38 3.79 -9.13 13.23
C GLU A 38 4.73 -8.10 13.86
N LEU A 39 5.38 -7.25 13.05
CA LEU A 39 6.25 -6.18 13.53
C LEU A 39 5.47 -4.95 14.01
N GLY A 40 4.22 -4.80 13.61
CA GLY A 40 3.36 -3.70 14.02
C GLY A 40 3.71 -2.33 13.42
N PRO A 41 4.03 -2.20 12.11
CA PRO A 41 4.23 -0.89 11.49
C PRO A 41 2.92 -0.11 11.50
N THR A 42 2.98 1.21 11.31
CA THR A 42 1.78 2.06 11.22
C THR A 42 0.92 1.68 10.00
N PHE A 43 1.60 1.43 8.87
CA PHE A 43 0.96 1.08 7.60
C PHE A 43 1.67 -0.10 6.95
N ILE A 44 0.90 -0.90 6.22
CA ILE A 44 1.42 -1.83 5.23
C ILE A 44 0.80 -1.46 3.88
N ALA A 45 1.65 -1.24 2.85
CA ALA A 45 1.20 -1.03 1.49
C ALA A 45 1.41 -2.31 0.68
N VAL A 46 0.33 -2.87 0.11
CA VAL A 46 0.47 -4.00 -0.80
C VAL A 46 0.73 -3.48 -2.22
N GLU A 47 1.88 -3.86 -2.76
CA GLU A 47 2.36 -3.41 -4.08
C GLU A 47 2.95 -4.58 -4.86
N PRO A 48 2.12 -5.33 -5.64
CA PRO A 48 2.62 -6.39 -6.51
C PRO A 48 3.68 -5.83 -7.47
N PRO A 49 4.92 -6.36 -7.47
CA PRO A 49 6.06 -5.77 -8.18
C PRO A 49 5.82 -5.62 -9.69
N GLU A 50 5.05 -6.54 -10.29
CA GLU A 50 4.73 -6.54 -11.71
C GLU A 50 3.81 -5.39 -12.14
N LEU A 51 3.11 -4.76 -11.19
CA LEU A 51 2.19 -3.65 -11.44
C LEU A 51 2.80 -2.29 -11.10
N ILE A 52 3.96 -2.26 -10.42
CA ILE A 52 4.63 -1.00 -10.05
C ILE A 52 5.06 -0.24 -11.29
N GLY A 53 4.62 1.01 -11.42
CA GLY A 53 4.92 1.85 -12.57
C GLY A 53 4.18 1.47 -13.86
N GLY A 54 3.31 0.48 -13.80
CA GLY A 54 2.45 0.03 -14.89
C GLY A 54 1.23 0.92 -15.13
N ASP A 55 0.46 0.54 -16.14
CA ASP A 55 -0.74 1.26 -16.57
C ASP A 55 -2.04 0.65 -16.03
N ILE A 56 -1.96 -0.50 -15.39
CA ILE A 56 -3.11 -1.22 -14.82
C ILE A 56 -3.03 -1.14 -13.29
N SER A 57 -4.11 -0.67 -12.68
CA SER A 57 -4.23 -0.64 -11.23
C SER A 57 -4.34 -2.05 -10.66
N VAL A 58 -3.74 -2.28 -9.49
CA VAL A 58 -3.91 -3.52 -8.73
C VAL A 58 -5.38 -3.81 -8.42
N THR A 59 -6.20 -2.78 -8.21
CA THR A 59 -7.64 -2.91 -7.97
C THR A 59 -8.41 -3.49 -9.16
N THR A 60 -7.83 -3.39 -10.36
CA THR A 60 -8.40 -3.96 -11.61
C THR A 60 -7.73 -5.29 -11.97
N ALA A 61 -6.40 -5.37 -11.83
CA ALA A 61 -5.63 -6.55 -12.23
C ALA A 61 -5.85 -7.73 -11.29
N ASP A 62 -5.83 -7.48 -9.98
CA ASP A 62 -6.00 -8.49 -8.93
C ASP A 62 -6.64 -7.88 -7.67
N PRO A 63 -7.95 -7.60 -7.69
CA PRO A 63 -8.65 -7.06 -6.52
C PRO A 63 -8.59 -7.99 -5.30
N ALA A 64 -8.44 -9.30 -5.52
CA ALA A 64 -8.36 -10.28 -4.43
C ALA A 64 -7.12 -10.07 -3.57
N ILE A 65 -5.98 -9.71 -4.17
CA ILE A 65 -4.76 -9.46 -3.38
C ILE A 65 -4.94 -8.32 -2.38
N VAL A 66 -5.77 -7.32 -2.69
CA VAL A 66 -6.07 -6.21 -1.77
C VAL A 66 -6.91 -6.69 -0.60
N SER A 67 -8.05 -7.34 -0.87
CA SER A 67 -8.95 -7.85 0.18
C SER A 67 -8.29 -8.93 1.04
N ASP A 68 -7.53 -9.84 0.44
CA ASP A 68 -6.83 -10.90 1.15
C ASP A 68 -5.70 -10.33 2.03
N THR A 69 -4.99 -9.30 1.54
CA THR A 69 -3.99 -8.60 2.37
C THR A 69 -4.65 -7.91 3.57
N VAL A 70 -5.77 -7.22 3.37
CA VAL A 70 -6.51 -6.59 4.47
C VAL A 70 -6.90 -7.63 5.51
N ALA A 71 -7.49 -8.75 5.08
CA ALA A 71 -7.90 -9.82 5.99
C ALA A 71 -6.70 -10.39 6.77
N ALA A 72 -5.60 -10.72 6.07
CA ALA A 72 -4.41 -11.31 6.67
C ALA A 72 -3.72 -10.37 7.67
N VAL A 73 -3.60 -9.09 7.34
CA VAL A 73 -3.01 -8.08 8.25
C VAL A 73 -3.88 -7.87 9.47
N LYS A 74 -5.20 -7.71 9.30
CA LYS A 74 -6.12 -7.48 10.41
C LYS A 74 -6.26 -8.68 11.34
N GLU A 75 -6.09 -9.89 10.84
CA GLU A 75 -6.02 -11.11 11.66
C GLU A 75 -4.81 -11.13 12.60
N VAL A 76 -3.64 -10.64 12.12
CA VAL A 76 -2.40 -10.57 12.89
C VAL A 76 -2.40 -9.36 13.83
N ASN A 77 -2.71 -8.18 13.30
CA ASN A 77 -2.70 -6.94 14.06
C ASN A 77 -3.73 -5.95 13.50
N SER A 78 -4.86 -5.82 14.20
CA SER A 78 -5.98 -4.96 13.79
C SER A 78 -5.64 -3.45 13.80
N ASN A 79 -4.57 -3.03 14.48
CA ASN A 79 -4.14 -1.63 14.52
C ASN A 79 -3.35 -1.21 13.28
N VAL A 80 -2.74 -2.15 12.56
CA VAL A 80 -2.01 -1.86 11.32
C VAL A 80 -2.98 -1.48 10.22
N ARG A 81 -2.75 -0.33 9.58
CA ARG A 81 -3.56 0.16 8.46
C ARG A 81 -3.02 -0.36 7.13
N VAL A 82 -3.93 -0.81 6.26
CA VAL A 82 -3.53 -1.33 4.95
C VAL A 82 -3.77 -0.27 3.87
N LEU A 83 -2.73 -0.01 3.10
CA LEU A 83 -2.77 0.83 1.91
C LEU A 83 -2.70 -0.05 0.66
N CYS A 84 -3.38 0.38 -0.39
CA CYS A 84 -3.32 -0.26 -1.69
C CYS A 84 -2.35 0.51 -2.60
N GLY A 85 -1.39 -0.17 -3.19
CA GLY A 85 -0.42 0.40 -4.12
C GLY A 85 -0.36 -0.33 -5.43
N ALA A 86 0.49 0.19 -6.32
CA ALA A 86 0.71 -0.18 -7.70
C ALA A 86 -0.43 0.19 -8.68
N GLY A 87 -0.11 1.04 -9.63
CA GLY A 87 -0.96 1.40 -10.78
C GLY A 87 -2.17 2.29 -10.49
N VAL A 88 -2.39 2.74 -9.27
CA VAL A 88 -3.50 3.65 -8.91
C VAL A 88 -3.32 5.00 -9.61
N LYS A 89 -4.34 5.48 -10.33
CA LYS A 89 -4.26 6.68 -11.18
C LYS A 89 -5.41 7.67 -11.05
N ASN A 90 -6.56 7.24 -10.58
CA ASN A 90 -7.79 8.04 -10.59
C ASN A 90 -8.66 7.75 -9.37
N GLY A 91 -9.72 8.57 -9.18
CA GLY A 91 -10.64 8.43 -8.06
C GLY A 91 -11.39 7.11 -8.04
N GLN A 92 -11.65 6.50 -9.21
CA GLN A 92 -12.31 5.19 -9.27
C GLN A 92 -11.41 4.08 -8.70
N ASP A 93 -10.11 4.12 -8.98
CA ASP A 93 -9.15 3.16 -8.39
C ASP A 93 -9.13 3.31 -6.87
N VAL A 94 -9.12 4.56 -6.36
CA VAL A 94 -9.16 4.83 -4.92
C VAL A 94 -10.45 4.31 -4.30
N ALA A 95 -11.61 4.63 -4.87
CA ALA A 95 -12.91 4.16 -4.37
C ALA A 95 -12.98 2.62 -4.36
N THR A 96 -12.42 1.97 -5.38
CA THR A 96 -12.35 0.51 -5.44
C THR A 96 -11.44 -0.04 -4.33
N ALA A 97 -10.26 0.54 -4.12
CA ALA A 97 -9.36 0.14 -3.04
C ALA A 97 -10.04 0.22 -1.65
N ILE A 98 -10.74 1.32 -1.39
CA ILE A 98 -11.50 1.51 -0.14
C ILE A 98 -12.63 0.46 -0.02
N SER A 99 -13.36 0.17 -1.10
CA SER A 99 -14.41 -0.84 -1.10
C SER A 99 -13.90 -2.26 -0.84
N LEU A 100 -12.63 -2.53 -1.17
CA LEU A 100 -11.94 -3.79 -0.87
C LEU A 100 -11.37 -3.85 0.56
N GLY A 101 -11.55 -2.80 1.34
CA GLY A 101 -11.16 -2.72 2.74
C GLY A 101 -9.83 -2.01 3.01
N ALA A 102 -9.13 -1.50 1.99
CA ALA A 102 -7.95 -0.66 2.22
C ALA A 102 -8.36 0.65 2.89
N GLU A 103 -7.47 1.20 3.72
CA GLU A 103 -7.68 2.47 4.43
C GLU A 103 -7.06 3.66 3.71
N GLY A 104 -6.56 3.44 2.49
CA GLY A 104 -5.99 4.45 1.62
C GLY A 104 -5.19 3.83 0.49
N VAL A 105 -4.47 4.69 -0.22
CA VAL A 105 -3.61 4.28 -1.34
C VAL A 105 -2.19 4.82 -1.18
N LEU A 106 -1.23 4.10 -1.75
CA LEU A 106 0.16 4.55 -1.90
C LEU A 106 0.46 4.65 -3.39
N LEU A 107 0.86 5.83 -3.85
CA LEU A 107 1.18 6.06 -5.25
C LEU A 107 2.26 7.13 -5.41
N ALA A 108 2.98 7.10 -6.51
CA ALA A 108 4.02 8.08 -6.82
C ALA A 108 3.85 8.66 -8.23
N SER A 109 4.15 7.88 -9.26
CA SER A 109 4.24 8.37 -10.64
C SER A 109 2.93 8.93 -11.20
N GLY A 110 1.79 8.44 -10.75
CA GLY A 110 0.47 8.97 -11.12
C GLY A 110 0.29 10.44 -10.76
N VAL A 111 0.92 10.89 -9.67
CA VAL A 111 0.91 12.30 -9.23
C VAL A 111 2.17 13.01 -9.67
N THR A 112 3.37 12.46 -9.39
CA THR A 112 4.64 13.16 -9.57
C THR A 112 4.99 13.45 -11.04
N LYS A 113 4.44 12.67 -11.98
CA LYS A 113 4.62 12.87 -13.43
C LYS A 113 3.44 13.58 -14.10
N ALA A 114 2.41 13.94 -13.35
CA ALA A 114 1.23 14.60 -13.88
C ALA A 114 1.57 16.02 -14.35
N ARG A 115 0.95 16.47 -15.45
CA ARG A 115 1.06 17.84 -15.94
C ARG A 115 0.35 18.84 -15.02
N ASP A 116 -0.77 18.42 -14.46
CA ASP A 116 -1.57 19.19 -13.49
C ASP A 116 -1.78 18.31 -12.24
N VAL A 117 -0.89 18.47 -11.28
CA VAL A 117 -0.91 17.74 -10.01
C VAL A 117 -2.17 18.03 -9.19
N ALA A 118 -2.62 19.29 -9.19
CA ALA A 118 -3.81 19.70 -8.43
C ALA A 118 -5.08 19.02 -8.95
N SER A 119 -5.22 18.93 -10.27
CA SER A 119 -6.34 18.23 -10.92
C SER A 119 -6.34 16.75 -10.58
N VAL A 120 -5.17 16.10 -10.65
CA VAL A 120 -5.04 14.67 -10.33
C VAL A 120 -5.36 14.41 -8.86
N LEU A 121 -4.85 15.23 -7.94
CA LEU A 121 -5.16 15.08 -6.52
C LEU A 121 -6.65 15.27 -6.23
N SER A 122 -7.30 16.24 -6.88
CA SER A 122 -8.74 16.46 -6.77
C SER A 122 -9.54 15.27 -7.28
N ASP A 123 -9.12 14.66 -8.39
CA ASP A 123 -9.78 13.47 -8.95
C ASP A 123 -9.63 12.28 -8.00
N LEU A 124 -8.42 12.02 -7.48
CA LEU A 124 -8.13 10.90 -6.56
C LEU A 124 -9.04 10.89 -5.33
N VAL A 125 -9.44 12.06 -4.81
CA VAL A 125 -10.31 12.18 -3.63
C VAL A 125 -11.78 12.41 -3.97
N SER A 126 -12.14 12.45 -5.24
CA SER A 126 -13.49 12.87 -5.68
C SER A 126 -14.62 11.88 -5.35
N LEU A 127 -14.26 10.61 -5.09
CA LEU A 127 -15.21 9.52 -4.86
C LEU A 127 -15.13 8.91 -3.45
N ILE A 128 -14.44 9.58 -2.52
CA ILE A 128 -14.30 9.14 -1.12
C ILE A 128 -14.82 10.20 -0.14
#